data_886384734d05b3b3fe2f4daa6b2b9e57
#
_entry.id   886384734d05b3b3fe2f4daa6b2b9e57
#
_cell.length_a   1.000
_cell.length_b   1.000
_cell.length_c   1.000
_cell.angle_alpha   90.00
_cell.angle_beta   90.00
_cell.angle_gamma   90.00
#
_symmetry.space_group_name_H-M   'P 1'
#
loop_
_entity.id
_entity.type
_entity.pdbx_description
1 polymer ?
#
loop_
_entity_poly.entity_id
_entity_poly.type
_entity_poly.pdbx_seq_one_letter_code
_entity_poly.pdbx_strand_id
1 'polypeptide(L)'
;LQAVKRSIDRRRTPGRFLLTGSANFHLMRRVSESLAGRASYLTLWPMTRRERRGEGSAGRWDDLFSERDDRWRDLLSADFSEPEDWRACVRRGGFPTPALELTTPRDRQIWFDGYIKTYLERDLQDLASIGALPDLRRLMQAAALRVGQLVNQTELGRDVSLPQATIHRWLNLLETSYLLVRLPAYAVNRTKRLIKAPKLYWGDTGVAMHLSGGVEPGGAQLENLILHDLLAWRDARLDAAEIGYWRTSNGEEVDLVVESGGRLLPIEVKATSRPRLSDAAHLRVFCSEYGAKSRAGLLLHTGSALEWLAPDVLAVPWWRVV
;
A
#
# COMPACT_ATOMS: atom_id res chain seq x y z
N LEU A 1 8.85 -28.45 -7.83
CA LEU A 1 7.76 -27.97 -8.70
C LEU A 1 7.35 -29.00 -9.76
N GLN A 2 8.27 -29.70 -10.43
CA GLN A 2 7.93 -30.71 -11.44
C GLN A 2 7.07 -31.88 -10.89
N ALA A 3 7.28 -32.30 -9.65
CA ALA A 3 6.46 -33.34 -9.02
C ALA A 3 5.02 -32.83 -8.78
N VAL A 4 4.88 -31.57 -8.34
CA VAL A 4 3.58 -30.90 -8.17
C VAL A 4 2.87 -30.80 -9.51
N LYS A 5 3.55 -30.33 -10.57
CA LYS A 5 3.01 -30.27 -11.93
C LYS A 5 2.48 -31.64 -12.38
N ARG A 6 3.31 -32.69 -12.28
CA ARG A 6 2.90 -34.06 -12.65
C ARG A 6 1.68 -34.55 -11.87
N SER A 7 1.60 -34.21 -10.57
CA SER A 7 0.44 -34.56 -9.74
C SER A 7 -0.82 -33.84 -10.16
N ILE A 8 -0.72 -32.55 -10.51
CA ILE A 8 -1.86 -31.74 -11.02
C ILE A 8 -2.31 -32.26 -12.39
N ASP A 9 -1.36 -32.58 -13.29
CA ASP A 9 -1.69 -33.07 -14.63
C ASP A 9 -2.40 -34.43 -14.61
N ARG A 10 -2.09 -35.28 -13.62
CA ARG A 10 -2.78 -36.57 -13.40
C ARG A 10 -4.20 -36.38 -12.84
N ARG A 11 -4.43 -35.41 -11.98
CA ARG A 11 -5.73 -35.11 -11.36
C ARG A 11 -5.88 -33.62 -11.14
N ARG A 12 -6.66 -32.98 -11.99
CA ARG A 12 -6.98 -31.53 -11.94
C ARG A 12 -8.06 -31.24 -10.90
N THR A 13 -7.65 -31.16 -9.64
CA THR A 13 -8.53 -30.73 -8.54
C THR A 13 -7.97 -29.42 -7.97
N PRO A 14 -8.70 -28.30 -8.02
CA PRO A 14 -8.28 -27.04 -7.41
C PRO A 14 -7.99 -27.18 -5.92
N GLY A 15 -7.09 -26.37 -5.39
CA GLY A 15 -6.79 -26.28 -3.96
C GLY A 15 -5.99 -27.44 -3.36
N ARG A 16 -5.44 -28.36 -4.17
CA ARG A 16 -4.65 -29.51 -3.68
C ARG A 16 -3.31 -29.16 -3.09
N PHE A 17 -2.72 -28.08 -3.54
CA PHE A 17 -1.39 -27.65 -3.11
C PHE A 17 -1.42 -26.18 -2.74
N LEU A 18 -0.88 -25.86 -1.59
CA LEU A 18 -0.52 -24.51 -1.18
C LEU A 18 1.01 -24.43 -1.21
N LEU A 19 1.53 -23.56 -2.08
CA LEU A 19 2.94 -23.26 -2.15
C LEU A 19 3.16 -21.90 -1.49
N THR A 20 3.99 -21.84 -0.48
CA THR A 20 4.32 -20.61 0.24
C THR A 20 5.82 -20.38 0.17
N GLY A 21 6.24 -19.13 0.13
CA GLY A 21 7.64 -18.74 0.13
C GLY A 21 7.77 -17.23 0.20
N SER A 22 8.89 -16.75 0.76
CA SER A 22 9.29 -15.36 0.60
C SER A 22 9.39 -15.05 -0.90
N ALA A 23 9.04 -13.82 -1.31
CA ALA A 23 9.03 -13.38 -2.71
C ALA A 23 10.42 -13.53 -3.34
N ASN A 24 10.77 -14.75 -3.69
CA ASN A 24 12.00 -15.04 -4.40
C ASN A 24 11.67 -15.05 -5.90
N PHE A 25 12.14 -14.05 -6.63
CA PHE A 25 11.98 -13.92 -8.07
C PHE A 25 12.41 -15.19 -8.82
N HIS A 26 13.43 -15.90 -8.34
CA HIS A 26 13.84 -17.19 -8.89
C HIS A 26 12.79 -18.28 -8.70
N LEU A 27 12.09 -18.29 -7.57
CA LEU A 27 10.97 -19.20 -7.34
C LEU A 27 9.80 -18.83 -8.26
N MET A 28 9.46 -17.57 -8.38
CA MET A 28 8.40 -17.08 -9.27
C MET A 28 8.68 -17.44 -10.74
N ARG A 29 9.91 -17.25 -11.22
CA ARG A 29 10.32 -17.66 -12.57
C ARG A 29 10.15 -19.17 -12.78
N ARG A 30 10.64 -20.01 -11.86
CA ARG A 30 10.48 -21.46 -11.93
C ARG A 30 9.02 -21.91 -11.80
N VAL A 31 8.22 -21.22 -10.99
CA VAL A 31 6.78 -21.48 -10.85
C VAL A 31 6.05 -21.11 -12.14
N SER A 32 6.32 -19.96 -12.72
CA SER A 32 5.68 -19.53 -13.99
C SER A 32 6.01 -20.47 -15.15
N GLU A 33 7.27 -20.95 -15.24
CA GLU A 33 7.68 -21.91 -16.26
C GLU A 33 7.02 -23.31 -16.11
N SER A 34 6.79 -23.75 -14.86
CA SER A 34 6.30 -25.10 -14.60
C SER A 34 4.80 -25.20 -14.30
N LEU A 35 4.18 -24.15 -13.76
CA LEU A 35 2.79 -24.12 -13.30
C LEU A 35 1.91 -23.13 -14.05
N ALA A 36 2.32 -22.62 -15.21
CA ALA A 36 1.52 -21.73 -16.05
C ALA A 36 0.12 -22.34 -16.30
N GLY A 37 -0.94 -21.56 -16.02
CA GLY A 37 -2.34 -21.98 -16.13
C GLY A 37 -2.80 -23.04 -15.10
N ARG A 38 -2.00 -23.32 -14.06
CA ARG A 38 -2.28 -24.31 -13.01
C ARG A 38 -2.21 -23.77 -11.59
N ALA A 39 -1.79 -22.51 -11.43
CA ALA A 39 -1.65 -21.86 -10.13
C ALA A 39 -2.34 -20.51 -10.12
N SER A 40 -2.96 -20.17 -9.00
CA SER A 40 -3.38 -18.83 -8.65
C SER A 40 -2.36 -18.25 -7.66
N TYR A 41 -2.13 -16.95 -7.74
CA TYR A 41 -1.16 -16.27 -6.89
C TYR A 41 -1.89 -15.37 -5.92
N LEU A 42 -1.51 -15.42 -4.66
CA LEU A 42 -1.97 -14.54 -3.61
C LEU A 42 -0.77 -13.80 -3.05
N THR A 43 -0.89 -12.50 -2.87
CA THR A 43 0.13 -11.68 -2.21
C THR A 43 -0.25 -11.53 -0.75
N LEU A 44 0.66 -11.97 0.14
CA LEU A 44 0.51 -11.74 1.57
C LEU A 44 1.33 -10.51 1.96
N TRP A 45 0.64 -9.42 2.21
CA TRP A 45 1.21 -8.19 2.74
C TRP A 45 1.55 -8.33 4.22
N PRO A 46 2.43 -7.48 4.78
CA PRO A 46 2.58 -7.35 6.22
C PRO A 46 1.22 -7.13 6.90
N MET A 47 1.09 -7.48 8.18
CA MET A 47 -0.18 -7.41 8.91
C MET A 47 -0.77 -6.01 8.91
N THR A 48 -2.07 -5.92 8.64
CA THR A 48 -2.85 -4.70 8.83
C THR A 48 -3.06 -4.42 10.32
N ARG A 49 -3.59 -3.24 10.63
CA ARG A 49 -3.92 -2.89 12.01
C ARG A 49 -4.93 -3.85 12.62
N ARG A 50 -5.98 -4.21 11.89
CA ARG A 50 -7.04 -5.14 12.34
C ARG A 50 -6.52 -6.55 12.53
N GLU A 51 -5.70 -7.05 11.63
CA GLU A 51 -5.05 -8.36 11.76
C GLU A 51 -4.17 -8.44 12.99
N ARG A 52 -3.41 -7.37 13.33
CA ARG A 52 -2.62 -7.29 14.57
C ARG A 52 -3.49 -7.36 15.83
N ARG A 53 -4.74 -6.96 15.74
CA ARG A 53 -5.73 -7.03 16.83
C ARG A 53 -6.48 -8.36 16.86
N GLY A 54 -6.16 -9.28 15.95
CA GLY A 54 -6.81 -10.59 15.85
C GLY A 54 -8.16 -10.57 15.14
N GLU A 55 -8.48 -9.49 14.41
CA GLU A 55 -9.76 -9.38 13.68
C GLU A 55 -9.76 -10.18 12.36
N GLY A 56 -8.58 -10.65 11.90
CA GLY A 56 -8.47 -11.54 10.74
C GLY A 56 -8.87 -10.91 9.40
N SER A 57 -8.91 -9.58 9.31
CA SER A 57 -9.32 -8.82 8.12
C SER A 57 -8.51 -7.53 7.98
N ALA A 58 -8.49 -6.99 6.76
CA ALA A 58 -8.12 -5.60 6.52
C ALA A 58 -9.28 -4.67 6.91
N GLY A 59 -9.19 -3.39 6.52
CA GLY A 59 -10.18 -2.36 6.85
C GLY A 59 -11.60 -2.64 6.35
N ARG A 60 -12.52 -1.76 6.68
CA ARG A 60 -13.97 -1.90 6.39
C ARG A 60 -14.34 -1.53 4.95
N TRP A 61 -13.45 -1.81 4.01
CA TRP A 61 -13.62 -1.41 2.62
C TRP A 61 -14.79 -2.11 1.93
N ASP A 62 -15.01 -3.41 2.21
CA ASP A 62 -16.16 -4.14 1.66
C ASP A 62 -17.48 -3.58 2.14
N ASP A 63 -17.56 -3.22 3.41
CA ASP A 63 -18.75 -2.61 4.00
C ASP A 63 -19.06 -1.26 3.33
N LEU A 64 -18.02 -0.44 3.11
CA LEU A 64 -18.14 0.85 2.43
C LEU A 64 -18.58 0.70 0.96
N PHE A 65 -18.21 -0.37 0.27
CA PHE A 65 -18.66 -0.62 -1.10
C PHE A 65 -20.05 -1.24 -1.17
N SER A 66 -20.43 -2.08 -0.22
CA SER A 66 -21.73 -2.77 -0.20
C SER A 66 -22.86 -1.92 0.35
N GLU A 67 -22.59 -1.11 1.36
CA GLU A 67 -23.60 -0.28 2.02
C GLU A 67 -23.85 1.03 1.25
N ARG A 68 -25.00 1.66 1.45
CA ARG A 68 -25.33 2.98 0.90
C ARG A 68 -24.53 4.07 1.62
N ASP A 69 -24.17 5.14 0.90
CA ASP A 69 -23.34 6.23 1.43
C ASP A 69 -23.98 6.91 2.66
N ASP A 70 -25.32 7.10 2.62
CA ASP A 70 -26.09 7.71 3.71
C ASP A 70 -26.07 6.87 5.02
N ARG A 71 -25.69 5.59 4.95
CA ARG A 71 -25.55 4.67 6.09
C ARG A 71 -24.13 4.57 6.64
N TRP A 72 -23.15 5.12 5.95
CA TRP A 72 -21.74 5.00 6.37
C TRP A 72 -21.46 5.54 7.77
N ARG A 73 -22.11 6.65 8.14
CA ARG A 73 -21.95 7.21 9.47
C ARG A 73 -22.41 6.23 10.55
N ASP A 74 -23.58 5.61 10.37
CA ASP A 74 -24.12 4.64 11.33
C ASP A 74 -23.25 3.38 11.37
N LEU A 75 -22.85 2.86 10.21
CA LEU A 75 -21.96 1.72 10.04
C LEU A 75 -20.65 1.90 10.81
N LEU A 76 -19.98 3.05 10.59
CA LEU A 76 -18.69 3.34 11.20
C LEU A 76 -18.80 3.79 12.66
N SER A 77 -19.95 4.32 13.08
CA SER A 77 -20.24 4.59 14.49
C SER A 77 -20.36 3.32 15.33
N ALA A 78 -20.87 2.25 14.75
CA ALA A 78 -21.00 0.95 15.39
C ALA A 78 -19.66 0.19 15.53
N ASP A 79 -18.58 0.68 14.92
CA ASP A 79 -17.26 0.09 15.06
C ASP A 79 -16.66 0.39 16.43
N PHE A 80 -16.34 -0.67 17.18
CA PHE A 80 -15.77 -0.59 18.53
C PHE A 80 -14.25 -0.45 18.54
N SER A 81 -13.62 -0.18 17.39
CA SER A 81 -12.18 0.02 17.31
C SER A 81 -11.76 1.19 18.20
N GLU A 82 -10.80 0.95 19.09
CA GLU A 82 -10.24 2.00 19.91
C GLU A 82 -9.25 2.87 19.12
N PRO A 83 -9.19 4.17 19.44
CA PRO A 83 -8.16 5.06 18.91
C PRO A 83 -6.76 4.49 19.15
N GLU A 84 -5.90 4.58 18.16
CA GLU A 84 -4.49 4.19 18.27
C GLU A 84 -3.62 5.33 17.73
N ASP A 85 -2.45 5.54 18.35
CA ASP A 85 -1.49 6.51 17.80
C ASP A 85 -0.95 6.01 16.46
N TRP A 86 -1.37 6.68 15.39
CA TRP A 86 -0.98 6.34 14.03
C TRP A 86 0.54 6.44 13.79
N ARG A 87 1.22 7.35 14.51
CA ARG A 87 2.68 7.47 14.43
C ARG A 87 3.37 6.23 14.99
N ALA A 88 2.85 5.70 16.08
CA ALA A 88 3.31 4.45 16.65
C ALA A 88 3.04 3.27 15.70
N CYS A 89 1.86 3.22 15.05
CA CYS A 89 1.53 2.22 14.04
C CYS A 89 2.52 2.27 12.87
N VAL A 90 2.76 3.45 12.30
CA VAL A 90 3.68 3.66 11.19
C VAL A 90 5.10 3.22 11.52
N ARG A 91 5.63 3.58 12.71
CA ARG A 91 6.97 3.17 13.15
C ARG A 91 7.10 1.68 13.40
N ARG A 92 6.03 1.05 13.84
CA ARG A 92 5.99 -0.39 14.14
C ARG A 92 6.00 -1.24 12.88
N GLY A 93 5.29 -0.80 11.85
CA GLY A 93 5.05 -1.57 10.64
C GLY A 93 4.10 -2.75 10.88
N GLY A 94 4.03 -3.64 9.90
CA GLY A 94 3.14 -4.81 9.90
C GLY A 94 3.87 -6.15 9.87
N PHE A 95 5.20 -6.21 9.83
CA PHE A 95 5.89 -7.49 9.97
C PHE A 95 5.59 -8.13 11.33
N PRO A 96 5.28 -9.45 11.39
CA PRO A 96 4.81 -10.08 12.63
C PRO A 96 5.71 -9.83 13.83
N THR A 97 7.01 -10.06 13.72
CA THR A 97 7.96 -9.89 14.83
C THR A 97 7.97 -8.47 15.39
N PRO A 98 8.24 -7.39 14.62
CA PRO A 98 8.20 -6.03 15.17
C PRO A 98 6.78 -5.59 15.56
N ALA A 99 5.74 -6.15 14.96
CA ALA A 99 4.37 -5.76 15.22
C ALA A 99 3.78 -6.39 16.48
N LEU A 100 4.12 -7.64 16.81
CA LEU A 100 3.50 -8.43 17.87
C LEU A 100 4.44 -8.75 19.04
N GLU A 101 5.75 -8.94 18.78
CA GLU A 101 6.67 -9.51 19.77
C GLU A 101 7.58 -8.44 20.38
N LEU A 102 8.00 -7.43 19.60
CA LEU A 102 8.96 -6.44 20.06
C LEU A 102 8.24 -5.23 20.71
N THR A 103 8.56 -4.97 21.97
CA THR A 103 7.92 -3.90 22.74
C THR A 103 8.66 -2.57 22.68
N THR A 104 10.00 -2.59 22.56
CA THR A 104 10.80 -1.36 22.60
C THR A 104 11.14 -0.84 21.20
N PRO A 105 11.25 0.49 21.00
CA PRO A 105 11.72 1.07 19.74
C PRO A 105 13.12 0.58 19.33
N ARG A 106 14.01 0.35 20.31
CA ARG A 106 15.38 -0.12 20.07
C ARG A 106 15.39 -1.53 19.49
N ASP A 107 14.59 -2.44 20.03
CA ASP A 107 14.53 -3.83 19.55
C ASP A 107 13.98 -3.88 18.12
N ARG A 108 12.98 -3.06 17.82
CA ARG A 108 12.46 -2.92 16.45
C ARG A 108 13.52 -2.37 15.51
N GLN A 109 14.30 -1.37 15.91
CA GLN A 109 15.39 -0.84 15.11
C GLN A 109 16.43 -1.93 14.78
N ILE A 110 16.85 -2.72 15.78
CA ILE A 110 17.79 -3.84 15.59
C ILE A 110 17.19 -4.86 14.62
N TRP A 111 15.92 -5.17 14.75
CA TRP A 111 15.24 -6.11 13.86
C TRP A 111 15.20 -5.60 12.41
N PHE A 112 14.81 -4.34 12.18
CA PHE A 112 14.79 -3.76 10.83
C PHE A 112 16.18 -3.66 10.22
N ASP A 113 17.22 -3.33 11.00
CA ASP A 113 18.61 -3.37 10.54
C ASP A 113 18.99 -4.77 10.05
N GLY A 114 18.69 -5.79 10.84
CA GLY A 114 18.93 -7.19 10.50
C GLY A 114 18.15 -7.63 9.26
N TYR A 115 16.86 -7.29 9.18
CA TYR A 115 16.01 -7.62 8.05
C TYR A 115 16.53 -7.01 6.74
N ILE A 116 16.81 -5.69 6.74
CA ILE A 116 17.31 -4.99 5.55
C ILE A 116 18.65 -5.56 5.12
N LYS A 117 19.57 -5.79 6.05
CA LYS A 117 20.87 -6.38 5.76
C LYS A 117 20.75 -7.77 5.16
N THR A 118 19.98 -8.66 5.80
CA THR A 118 19.77 -10.04 5.32
C THR A 118 19.09 -10.05 3.97
N TYR A 119 18.05 -9.22 3.79
CA TYR A 119 17.31 -9.16 2.53
C TYR A 119 18.18 -8.62 1.39
N LEU A 120 18.98 -7.55 1.63
CA LEU A 120 19.90 -7.01 0.64
C LEU A 120 21.01 -8.00 0.29
N GLU A 121 21.60 -8.67 1.29
CA GLU A 121 22.74 -9.57 1.08
C GLU A 121 22.33 -10.89 0.45
N ARG A 122 21.16 -11.40 0.75
CA ARG A 122 20.72 -12.75 0.31
C ARG A 122 19.83 -12.71 -0.92
N ASP A 123 18.74 -11.97 -0.86
CA ASP A 123 17.68 -12.11 -1.86
C ASP A 123 17.87 -11.14 -3.04
N LEU A 124 18.29 -9.92 -2.81
CA LEU A 124 18.49 -8.93 -3.88
C LEU A 124 19.82 -9.10 -4.62
N GLN A 125 20.87 -9.53 -3.94
CA GLN A 125 22.18 -9.79 -4.56
C GLN A 125 22.09 -10.93 -5.58
N ASP A 126 21.40 -12.02 -5.22
CA ASP A 126 21.18 -13.16 -6.12
C ASP A 126 20.31 -12.82 -7.34
N LEU A 127 19.39 -11.86 -7.17
CA LEU A 127 18.42 -11.49 -8.22
C LEU A 127 18.97 -10.56 -9.29
N ALA A 128 19.90 -9.69 -8.96
CA ALA A 128 20.26 -8.58 -9.84
C ALA A 128 21.76 -8.47 -10.13
N SER A 129 22.60 -9.45 -9.71
CA SER A 129 24.06 -9.33 -9.82
C SER A 129 24.58 -7.98 -9.31
N ILE A 130 24.03 -7.52 -8.17
CA ILE A 130 24.33 -6.20 -7.63
C ILE A 130 25.71 -6.25 -6.96
N GLY A 131 26.72 -5.76 -7.67
CA GLY A 131 28.07 -5.59 -7.10
C GLY A 131 28.19 -4.41 -6.12
N ALA A 132 27.15 -3.54 -6.04
CA ALA A 132 27.16 -2.30 -5.29
C ALA A 132 26.00 -2.20 -4.31
N LEU A 133 25.95 -3.07 -3.28
CA LEU A 133 24.95 -3.04 -2.22
C LEU A 133 24.84 -1.68 -1.49
N PRO A 134 25.94 -0.95 -1.22
CA PRO A 134 25.86 0.39 -0.63
C PRO A 134 25.04 1.37 -1.48
N ASP A 135 25.15 1.28 -2.80
CA ASP A 135 24.40 2.16 -3.72
C ASP A 135 22.91 1.84 -3.72
N LEU A 136 22.56 0.55 -3.70
CA LEU A 136 21.16 0.13 -3.56
C LEU A 136 20.58 0.63 -2.22
N ARG A 137 21.33 0.51 -1.13
CA ARG A 137 20.91 1.03 0.18
C ARG A 137 20.68 2.54 0.14
N ARG A 138 21.56 3.31 -0.50
CA ARG A 138 21.36 4.77 -0.72
C ARG A 138 20.09 5.06 -1.51
N LEU A 139 19.81 4.29 -2.58
CA LEU A 139 18.56 4.43 -3.32
C LEU A 139 17.33 4.12 -2.46
N MET A 140 17.36 3.06 -1.65
CA MET A 140 16.28 2.73 -0.74
C MET A 140 16.03 3.84 0.29
N GLN A 141 17.09 4.42 0.85
CA GLN A 141 16.99 5.57 1.77
C GLN A 141 16.40 6.81 1.08
N ALA A 142 16.88 7.14 -0.13
CA ALA A 142 16.34 8.25 -0.90
C ALA A 142 14.86 8.04 -1.28
N ALA A 143 14.47 6.81 -1.59
CA ALA A 143 13.08 6.44 -1.85
C ALA A 143 12.20 6.54 -0.59
N ALA A 144 12.73 6.16 0.59
CA ALA A 144 12.00 6.26 1.85
C ALA A 144 11.72 7.71 2.28
N LEU A 145 12.58 8.64 1.90
CA LEU A 145 12.37 10.07 2.11
C LEU A 145 11.34 10.69 1.13
N ARG A 146 10.92 9.95 0.11
CA ARG A 146 9.99 10.40 -0.94
C ARG A 146 8.64 9.69 -0.93
N VAL A 147 8.24 9.13 0.20
CA VAL A 147 6.91 8.53 0.38
C VAL A 147 5.82 9.54 0.01
N GLY A 148 4.82 9.12 -0.76
CA GLY A 148 3.70 9.95 -1.22
C GLY A 148 4.03 10.88 -2.40
N GLN A 149 5.28 10.97 -2.84
CA GLN A 149 5.69 11.86 -3.93
C GLN A 149 5.66 11.14 -5.30
N LEU A 150 5.51 11.91 -6.36
CA LEU A 150 5.63 11.41 -7.72
C LEU A 150 7.06 10.93 -8.00
N VAL A 151 7.17 9.77 -8.64
CA VAL A 151 8.48 9.18 -8.98
C VAL A 151 9.15 9.99 -10.07
N ASN A 152 10.26 10.64 -9.73
CA ASN A 152 11.18 11.26 -10.66
C ASN A 152 12.51 10.49 -10.65
N GLN A 153 12.67 9.56 -11.60
CA GLN A 153 13.86 8.70 -11.66
C GLN A 153 15.14 9.46 -11.96
N THR A 154 15.06 10.58 -12.68
CA THR A 154 16.22 11.42 -13.00
C THR A 154 16.71 12.15 -11.76
N GLU A 155 15.80 12.69 -10.97
CA GLU A 155 16.10 13.35 -9.70
C GLU A 155 16.70 12.37 -8.69
N LEU A 156 16.04 11.21 -8.49
CA LEU A 156 16.56 10.13 -7.65
C LEU A 156 17.98 9.73 -8.07
N GLY A 157 18.24 9.63 -9.40
CA GLY A 157 19.55 9.29 -9.90
C GLY A 157 20.62 10.32 -9.55
N ARG A 158 20.29 11.62 -9.61
CA ARG A 158 21.20 12.70 -9.20
C ARG A 158 21.53 12.64 -7.72
N ASP A 159 20.50 12.44 -6.86
CA ASP A 159 20.67 12.45 -5.41
C ASP A 159 21.54 11.31 -4.90
N VAL A 160 21.47 10.15 -5.56
CA VAL A 160 22.27 8.97 -5.18
C VAL A 160 23.49 8.74 -6.08
N SER A 161 23.74 9.65 -7.05
CA SER A 161 24.85 9.57 -8.00
C SER A 161 24.85 8.28 -8.83
N LEU A 162 23.67 7.88 -9.33
CA LEU A 162 23.47 6.68 -10.15
C LEU A 162 22.81 7.00 -11.50
N PRO A 163 23.15 6.25 -12.56
CA PRO A 163 22.50 6.39 -13.87
C PRO A 163 20.99 6.07 -13.78
N GLN A 164 20.17 6.83 -14.53
CA GLN A 164 18.71 6.62 -14.58
C GLN A 164 18.32 5.17 -14.93
N ALA A 165 19.06 4.52 -15.83
CA ALA A 165 18.81 3.12 -16.18
C ALA A 165 18.98 2.17 -14.98
N THR A 166 19.95 2.46 -14.09
CA THR A 166 20.14 1.71 -12.84
C THR A 166 18.99 1.97 -11.88
N ILE A 167 18.57 3.24 -11.72
CA ILE A 167 17.40 3.60 -10.90
C ILE A 167 16.16 2.85 -11.38
N HIS A 168 15.87 2.89 -12.68
CA HIS A 168 14.73 2.17 -13.26
C HIS A 168 14.75 0.67 -12.93
N ARG A 169 15.88 0.02 -13.18
CA ARG A 169 16.06 -1.41 -12.90
C ARG A 169 15.87 -1.75 -11.43
N TRP A 170 16.43 -0.94 -10.53
CA TRP A 170 16.36 -1.22 -9.09
C TRP A 170 14.99 -0.87 -8.48
N LEU A 171 14.32 0.18 -8.96
CA LEU A 171 12.93 0.43 -8.56
C LEU A 171 12.01 -0.71 -8.99
N ASN A 172 12.20 -1.26 -10.21
CA ASN A 172 11.45 -2.44 -10.68
C ASN A 172 11.74 -3.66 -9.79
N LEU A 173 13.01 -3.85 -9.39
CA LEU A 173 13.39 -4.93 -8.49
C LEU A 173 12.71 -4.80 -7.13
N LEU A 174 12.75 -3.62 -6.51
CA LEU A 174 12.13 -3.35 -5.21
C LEU A 174 10.61 -3.55 -5.27
N GLU A 175 9.96 -3.15 -6.37
CA GLU A 175 8.53 -3.34 -6.57
C GLU A 175 8.16 -4.81 -6.77
N THR A 176 8.88 -5.56 -7.61
CA THR A 176 8.65 -7.00 -7.81
C THR A 176 8.96 -7.83 -6.56
N SER A 177 9.71 -7.25 -5.63
CA SER A 177 10.00 -7.84 -4.33
C SER A 177 9.06 -7.37 -3.22
N TYR A 178 7.98 -6.67 -3.56
CA TYR A 178 6.97 -6.13 -2.64
C TYR A 178 7.50 -5.18 -1.56
N LEU A 179 8.74 -4.70 -1.68
CA LEU A 179 9.30 -3.70 -0.77
C LEU A 179 8.76 -2.30 -1.07
N LEU A 180 8.52 -2.02 -2.34
CA LEU A 180 8.13 -0.72 -2.83
C LEU A 180 6.84 -0.83 -3.65
N VAL A 181 6.01 0.20 -3.59
CA VAL A 181 4.75 0.30 -4.32
C VAL A 181 4.78 1.57 -5.16
N ARG A 182 4.54 1.43 -6.45
CA ARG A 182 4.32 2.56 -7.35
C ARG A 182 2.84 2.66 -7.66
N LEU A 183 2.15 3.55 -6.95
CA LEU A 183 0.73 3.77 -7.09
C LEU A 183 0.45 4.51 -8.41
N PRO A 184 -0.27 3.91 -9.38
CA PRO A 184 -0.55 4.54 -10.65
C PRO A 184 -1.55 5.70 -10.52
N ALA A 185 -1.53 6.64 -11.47
CA ALA A 185 -2.57 7.63 -11.57
C ALA A 185 -3.89 7.00 -12.02
N TYR A 186 -4.99 7.33 -11.36
CA TYR A 186 -6.31 7.03 -11.85
C TYR A 186 -6.67 7.94 -13.05
N ALA A 187 -7.20 7.39 -14.11
CA ALA A 187 -7.82 8.09 -15.23
C ALA A 187 -8.83 7.16 -15.90
N VAL A 188 -9.92 7.70 -16.42
CA VAL A 188 -10.92 6.91 -17.19
C VAL A 188 -10.26 6.21 -18.37
N ASN A 189 -9.39 6.91 -19.09
CA ASN A 189 -8.57 6.29 -20.14
C ASN A 189 -7.41 5.51 -19.50
N ARG A 190 -7.48 4.18 -19.60
CA ARG A 190 -6.47 3.25 -19.05
C ARG A 190 -5.06 3.48 -19.58
N THR A 191 -4.91 3.89 -20.85
CA THR A 191 -3.60 4.24 -21.41
C THR A 191 -2.98 5.44 -20.68
N LYS A 192 -3.80 6.44 -20.29
CA LYS A 192 -3.32 7.60 -19.51
C LYS A 192 -2.86 7.19 -18.10
N ARG A 193 -3.42 6.12 -17.52
CA ARG A 193 -2.94 5.56 -16.22
C ARG A 193 -1.48 5.10 -16.31
N LEU A 194 -1.07 4.55 -17.47
CA LEU A 194 0.27 4.00 -17.67
C LEU A 194 1.33 5.07 -17.97
N ILE A 195 0.93 6.22 -18.48
CA ILE A 195 1.86 7.28 -18.93
C ILE A 195 2.20 8.28 -17.80
N LYS A 196 1.27 8.52 -16.87
CA LYS A 196 1.49 9.44 -15.75
C LYS A 196 2.49 8.85 -14.76
N ALA A 197 3.34 9.72 -14.19
CA ALA A 197 4.26 9.31 -13.14
C ALA A 197 3.51 8.73 -11.93
N PRO A 198 3.88 7.54 -11.41
CA PRO A 198 3.25 6.99 -10.22
C PRO A 198 3.72 7.72 -8.95
N LYS A 199 2.92 7.67 -7.87
CA LYS A 199 3.37 8.01 -6.52
C LYS A 199 4.13 6.85 -5.88
N LEU A 200 5.10 7.17 -5.01
CA LEU A 200 5.98 6.19 -4.37
C LEU A 200 5.54 5.90 -2.94
N TYR A 201 5.40 4.62 -2.62
CA TYR A 201 5.10 4.14 -1.28
C TYR A 201 5.92 2.90 -0.95
N TRP A 202 5.85 2.46 0.30
CA TRP A 202 6.51 1.24 0.76
C TRP A 202 5.48 0.18 1.13
N GLY A 203 5.85 -1.08 0.90
CA GLY A 203 5.04 -2.23 1.26
C GLY A 203 4.91 -2.43 2.78
N ASP A 204 5.85 -1.86 3.55
CA ASP A 204 5.79 -1.80 5.01
C ASP A 204 6.23 -0.43 5.52
N THR A 205 5.43 0.18 6.38
CA THR A 205 5.71 1.52 6.91
C THR A 205 6.87 1.54 7.88
N GLY A 206 7.09 0.47 8.66
CA GLY A 206 8.21 0.35 9.60
C GLY A 206 9.55 0.30 8.88
N VAL A 207 9.63 -0.44 7.78
CA VAL A 207 10.81 -0.47 6.90
C VAL A 207 11.08 0.93 6.32
N ALA A 208 10.04 1.62 5.82
CA ALA A 208 10.16 2.98 5.30
C ALA A 208 10.70 3.94 6.37
N MET A 209 10.15 3.90 7.57
CA MET A 209 10.56 4.74 8.70
C MET A 209 12.00 4.46 9.13
N HIS A 210 12.39 3.20 9.16
CA HIS A 210 13.75 2.82 9.49
C HIS A 210 14.75 3.33 8.45
N LEU A 211 14.47 3.15 7.16
CA LEU A 211 15.31 3.62 6.05
C LEU A 211 15.41 5.15 5.97
N SER A 212 14.37 5.88 6.38
CA SER A 212 14.37 7.35 6.41
C SER A 212 15.21 7.95 7.54
N GLY A 213 15.85 7.12 8.37
CA GLY A 213 16.68 7.59 9.48
C GLY A 213 15.88 8.10 10.68
N GLY A 214 14.62 7.67 10.86
CA GLY A 214 13.79 8.03 11.99
C GLY A 214 13.16 9.42 11.91
N VAL A 215 12.93 9.93 10.70
CA VAL A 215 12.15 11.16 10.47
C VAL A 215 10.80 11.07 11.21
N GLU A 216 10.31 12.18 11.73
CA GLU A 216 8.98 12.21 12.38
C GLU A 216 7.89 11.90 11.33
N PRO A 217 6.98 10.92 11.58
CA PRO A 217 5.92 10.58 10.65
C PRO A 217 4.99 11.76 10.36
N GLY A 218 4.83 12.09 9.08
CA GLY A 218 3.92 13.11 8.55
C GLY A 218 2.73 12.52 7.80
N GLY A 219 1.98 13.36 7.09
CA GLY A 219 0.80 12.96 6.32
C GLY A 219 1.07 11.85 5.32
N ALA A 220 2.19 11.90 4.60
CA ALA A 220 2.56 10.88 3.61
C ALA A 220 2.75 9.48 4.23
N GLN A 221 3.24 9.40 5.47
CA GLN A 221 3.38 8.12 6.15
C GLN A 221 2.03 7.59 6.66
N LEU A 222 1.10 8.46 7.04
CA LEU A 222 -0.29 8.07 7.32
C LEU A 222 -0.99 7.57 6.05
N GLU A 223 -0.80 8.27 4.93
CA GLU A 223 -1.28 7.85 3.61
C GLU A 223 -0.73 6.47 3.21
N ASN A 224 0.56 6.22 3.45
CA ASN A 224 1.18 4.89 3.22
C ASN A 224 0.56 3.80 4.11
N LEU A 225 0.24 4.10 5.36
CA LEU A 225 -0.42 3.16 6.27
C LEU A 225 -1.82 2.77 5.74
N ILE A 226 -2.58 3.74 5.27
CA ILE A 226 -3.92 3.51 4.70
C ILE A 226 -3.83 2.76 3.36
N LEU A 227 -2.88 3.15 2.50
CA LEU A 227 -2.62 2.43 1.24
C LEU A 227 -2.23 0.97 1.49
N HIS A 228 -1.39 0.70 2.49
CA HIS A 228 -1.01 -0.67 2.85
C HIS A 228 -2.22 -1.52 3.22
N ASP A 229 -3.16 -1.00 4.02
CA ASP A 229 -4.40 -1.68 4.38
C ASP A 229 -5.28 -1.96 3.14
N LEU A 230 -5.41 -0.98 2.23
CA LEU A 230 -6.10 -1.14 0.96
C LEU A 230 -5.46 -2.20 0.05
N LEU A 231 -4.13 -2.29 0.03
CA LEU A 231 -3.42 -3.30 -0.75
C LEU A 231 -3.67 -4.70 -0.18
N ALA A 232 -3.63 -4.85 1.14
CA ALA A 232 -3.95 -6.10 1.81
C ALA A 232 -5.40 -6.53 1.53
N TRP A 233 -6.36 -5.59 1.63
CA TRP A 233 -7.75 -5.83 1.27
C TRP A 233 -7.91 -6.24 -0.20
N ARG A 234 -7.30 -5.51 -1.14
CA ARG A 234 -7.39 -5.79 -2.57
C ARG A 234 -6.88 -7.18 -2.92
N ASP A 235 -5.69 -7.54 -2.41
CA ASP A 235 -4.98 -8.76 -2.82
C ASP A 235 -5.48 -10.02 -2.08
N ALA A 236 -6.29 -9.86 -1.04
CA ALA A 236 -7.03 -10.94 -0.38
C ALA A 236 -8.35 -11.29 -1.08
N ARG A 237 -8.79 -10.50 -2.05
CA ARG A 237 -10.07 -10.68 -2.75
C ARG A 237 -9.91 -11.49 -4.04
N LEU A 238 -10.98 -12.15 -4.44
CA LEU A 238 -11.11 -12.75 -5.77
C LEU A 238 -11.61 -11.76 -6.82
N ASP A 239 -12.39 -10.76 -6.38
CA ASP A 239 -12.92 -9.71 -7.25
C ASP A 239 -11.87 -8.63 -7.50
N ALA A 240 -11.75 -8.21 -8.75
CA ALA A 240 -10.79 -7.19 -9.14
C ALA A 240 -11.14 -5.82 -8.52
N ALA A 241 -10.17 -5.24 -7.84
CA ALA A 241 -10.20 -3.84 -7.42
C ALA A 241 -8.92 -3.15 -7.90
N GLU A 242 -9.03 -1.91 -8.37
CA GLU A 242 -7.89 -1.09 -8.76
C GLU A 242 -7.73 0.07 -7.77
N ILE A 243 -6.49 0.37 -7.40
CA ILE A 243 -6.16 1.48 -6.51
C ILE A 243 -5.22 2.41 -7.27
N GLY A 244 -5.51 3.71 -7.24
CA GLY A 244 -4.69 4.75 -7.85
C GLY A 244 -4.81 6.06 -7.09
N TYR A 245 -4.07 7.08 -7.49
CA TYR A 245 -4.28 8.46 -7.07
C TYR A 245 -4.89 9.25 -8.23
N TRP A 246 -5.63 10.32 -7.95
CA TRP A 246 -6.17 11.17 -8.99
C TRP A 246 -5.54 12.56 -8.94
N ARG A 247 -5.17 13.10 -10.11
CA ARG A 247 -4.61 14.44 -10.22
C ARG A 247 -4.95 15.06 -11.57
N THR A 248 -5.43 16.32 -11.53
CA THR A 248 -5.69 17.13 -12.71
C THR A 248 -4.45 17.94 -13.14
N SER A 249 -4.52 18.53 -14.33
CA SER A 249 -3.52 19.51 -14.79
C SER A 249 -3.55 20.80 -14.00
N ASN A 250 -4.67 21.12 -13.35
CA ASN A 250 -4.88 22.33 -12.59
C ASN A 250 -4.41 22.21 -11.12
N GLY A 251 -3.95 21.02 -10.74
CA GLY A 251 -3.38 20.77 -9.42
C GLY A 251 -4.34 20.20 -8.38
N GLU A 252 -5.62 19.96 -8.73
CA GLU A 252 -6.48 19.19 -7.84
C GLU A 252 -5.94 17.77 -7.71
N GLU A 253 -5.96 17.23 -6.50
CA GLU A 253 -5.44 15.90 -6.21
C GLU A 253 -6.30 15.20 -5.17
N VAL A 254 -6.57 13.91 -5.38
CA VAL A 254 -7.13 12.98 -4.38
C VAL A 254 -6.10 11.89 -4.13
N ASP A 255 -5.76 11.68 -2.89
CA ASP A 255 -4.65 10.82 -2.48
C ASP A 255 -4.82 9.38 -2.95
N LEU A 256 -6.02 8.82 -2.75
CA LEU A 256 -6.33 7.44 -3.12
C LEU A 256 -7.70 7.38 -3.80
N VAL A 257 -7.80 6.63 -4.88
CA VAL A 257 -9.06 6.31 -5.55
C VAL A 257 -9.13 4.80 -5.70
N VAL A 258 -10.17 4.21 -5.16
CA VAL A 258 -10.42 2.76 -5.27
C VAL A 258 -11.55 2.52 -6.27
N GLU A 259 -11.29 1.73 -7.32
CA GLU A 259 -12.28 1.28 -8.28
C GLU A 259 -12.64 -0.18 -7.99
N SER A 260 -13.90 -0.44 -7.63
CA SER A 260 -14.42 -1.79 -7.38
C SER A 260 -15.88 -1.88 -7.80
N GLY A 261 -16.26 -2.94 -8.49
CA GLY A 261 -17.65 -3.16 -8.95
C GLY A 261 -18.20 -2.03 -9.84
N GLY A 262 -17.35 -1.31 -10.58
CA GLY A 262 -17.72 -0.16 -11.41
C GLY A 262 -18.01 1.13 -10.63
N ARG A 263 -17.77 1.14 -9.32
CA ARG A 263 -17.89 2.30 -8.42
C ARG A 263 -16.52 2.83 -8.04
N LEU A 264 -16.44 4.13 -7.80
CA LEU A 264 -15.21 4.83 -7.40
C LEU A 264 -15.36 5.36 -5.97
N LEU A 265 -14.43 5.02 -5.10
CA LEU A 265 -14.34 5.55 -3.74
C LEU A 265 -13.13 6.48 -3.66
N PRO A 266 -13.31 7.80 -3.68
CA PRO A 266 -12.22 8.74 -3.48
C PRO A 266 -11.93 8.91 -1.99
N ILE A 267 -10.65 8.92 -1.63
CA ILE A 267 -10.16 9.00 -0.24
C ILE A 267 -9.08 10.07 -0.15
N GLU A 268 -9.27 10.99 0.76
CA GLU A 268 -8.28 12.00 1.15
C GLU A 268 -7.78 11.70 2.55
N VAL A 269 -6.49 11.89 2.79
CA VAL A 269 -5.83 11.59 4.07
C VAL A 269 -5.25 12.86 4.67
N LYS A 270 -5.70 13.22 5.87
CA LYS A 270 -5.22 14.42 6.57
C LYS A 270 -4.70 14.07 7.98
N ALA A 271 -3.42 14.30 8.21
CA ALA A 271 -2.81 14.14 9.53
C ALA A 271 -3.20 15.29 10.47
N THR A 272 -4.51 15.56 10.58
CA THR A 272 -5.10 16.57 11.45
C THR A 272 -6.16 15.97 12.36
N SER A 273 -6.30 16.50 13.58
CA SER A 273 -7.38 16.10 14.49
C SER A 273 -8.69 16.88 14.26
N ARG A 274 -8.66 17.91 13.44
CA ARG A 274 -9.82 18.79 13.18
C ARG A 274 -9.91 19.06 11.68
N PRO A 275 -10.49 18.15 10.89
CA PRO A 275 -10.71 18.37 9.47
C PRO A 275 -11.69 19.52 9.24
N ARG A 276 -11.51 20.23 8.13
CA ARG A 276 -12.33 21.37 7.72
C ARG A 276 -12.95 21.13 6.36
N LEU A 277 -14.01 21.84 6.02
CA LEU A 277 -14.63 21.77 4.70
C LEU A 277 -13.63 22.08 3.56
N SER A 278 -12.64 22.94 3.79
CA SER A 278 -11.58 23.23 2.83
C SER A 278 -10.73 21.99 2.51
N ASP A 279 -10.56 21.07 3.46
CA ASP A 279 -9.79 19.84 3.26
C ASP A 279 -10.53 18.84 2.35
N ALA A 280 -11.85 19.02 2.18
CA ALA A 280 -12.71 18.22 1.32
C ALA A 280 -12.82 18.76 -0.12
N ALA A 281 -12.19 19.89 -0.45
CA ALA A 281 -12.38 20.58 -1.72
C ALA A 281 -12.12 19.69 -2.94
N HIS A 282 -11.00 18.98 -2.97
CA HIS A 282 -10.63 18.13 -4.11
C HIS A 282 -11.49 16.86 -4.19
N LEU A 283 -11.91 16.27 -3.05
CA LEU A 283 -12.89 15.19 -3.02
C LEU A 283 -14.19 15.59 -3.70
N ARG A 284 -14.69 16.79 -3.42
CA ARG A 284 -15.93 17.30 -4.00
C ARG A 284 -15.80 17.55 -5.50
N VAL A 285 -14.65 18.06 -5.96
CA VAL A 285 -14.36 18.19 -7.40
C VAL A 285 -14.41 16.81 -8.05
N PHE A 286 -13.75 15.80 -7.45
CA PHE A 286 -13.78 14.42 -7.95
C PHE A 286 -15.20 13.86 -8.00
N CYS A 287 -15.96 13.95 -6.91
CA CYS A 287 -17.35 13.46 -6.85
C CYS A 287 -18.22 14.11 -7.93
N SER A 288 -18.08 15.43 -8.15
CA SER A 288 -18.79 16.15 -9.21
C SER A 288 -18.40 15.70 -10.62
N GLU A 289 -17.09 15.46 -10.87
CA GLU A 289 -16.58 15.05 -12.20
C GLU A 289 -17.06 13.65 -12.57
N TYR A 290 -17.05 12.72 -11.61
CA TYR A 290 -17.42 11.32 -11.85
C TYR A 290 -18.90 11.00 -11.62
N GLY A 291 -19.64 11.90 -10.98
CA GLY A 291 -21.10 11.83 -10.80
C GLY A 291 -21.57 10.49 -10.23
N ALA A 292 -22.53 9.84 -10.85
CA ALA A 292 -23.14 8.59 -10.38
C ALA A 292 -22.15 7.41 -10.25
N LYS A 293 -20.97 7.47 -10.82
CA LYS A 293 -19.92 6.45 -10.63
C LYS A 293 -19.18 6.65 -9.31
N SER A 294 -19.06 7.88 -8.84
CA SER A 294 -18.43 8.18 -7.55
C SER A 294 -19.34 7.82 -6.40
N ARG A 295 -18.77 7.18 -5.38
CA ARG A 295 -19.30 7.16 -4.03
C ARG A 295 -19.06 8.52 -3.39
N ALA A 296 -19.66 8.79 -2.24
CA ALA A 296 -19.24 9.89 -1.40
C ALA A 296 -17.74 9.79 -1.08
N GLY A 297 -17.08 10.92 -0.94
CA GLY A 297 -15.65 10.96 -0.58
C GLY A 297 -15.45 10.65 0.90
N LEU A 298 -14.38 9.94 1.21
CA LEU A 298 -13.91 9.74 2.58
C LEU A 298 -12.73 10.68 2.87
N LEU A 299 -12.85 11.50 3.91
CA LEU A 299 -11.73 12.25 4.46
C LEU A 299 -11.27 11.56 5.74
N LEU A 300 -10.17 10.80 5.65
CA LEU A 300 -9.60 10.09 6.79
C LEU A 300 -8.68 11.01 7.58
N HIS A 301 -8.91 11.11 8.89
CA HIS A 301 -8.19 12.04 9.76
C HIS A 301 -7.81 11.44 11.10
N THR A 302 -6.99 12.15 11.90
CA THR A 302 -6.45 11.66 13.18
C THR A 302 -7.25 12.11 14.41
N GLY A 303 -8.33 12.87 14.22
CA GLY A 303 -9.25 13.27 15.28
C GLY A 303 -10.31 12.22 15.59
N SER A 304 -11.22 12.51 16.51
CA SER A 304 -12.28 11.59 16.95
C SER A 304 -13.65 11.85 16.30
N ALA A 305 -13.84 12.99 15.61
CA ALA A 305 -15.12 13.35 15.02
C ALA A 305 -15.47 12.46 13.83
N LEU A 306 -16.72 12.02 13.77
CA LEU A 306 -17.31 11.28 12.63
C LEU A 306 -18.51 12.09 12.14
N GLU A 307 -18.32 12.86 11.08
CA GLU A 307 -19.30 13.83 10.63
C GLU A 307 -19.27 14.08 9.12
N TRP A 308 -20.41 14.42 8.57
CA TRP A 308 -20.51 14.90 7.19
C TRP A 308 -20.02 16.35 7.10
N LEU A 309 -18.89 16.59 6.42
CA LEU A 309 -18.40 17.95 6.13
C LEU A 309 -19.17 18.59 4.96
N ALA A 310 -19.68 17.77 4.05
CA ALA A 310 -20.53 18.13 2.93
C ALA A 310 -21.48 16.94 2.63
N PRO A 311 -22.55 17.14 1.84
CA PRO A 311 -23.47 16.05 1.50
C PRO A 311 -22.80 14.85 0.81
N ASP A 312 -21.65 15.10 0.21
CA ASP A 312 -20.86 14.16 -0.59
C ASP A 312 -19.48 13.82 0.02
N VAL A 313 -19.17 14.27 1.27
CA VAL A 313 -17.89 13.97 1.94
C VAL A 313 -18.10 13.69 3.42
N LEU A 314 -17.74 12.48 3.84
CA LEU A 314 -17.73 12.05 5.24
C LEU A 314 -16.30 12.13 5.81
N ALA A 315 -16.12 12.91 6.88
CA ALA A 315 -14.90 12.89 7.67
C ALA A 315 -14.96 11.75 8.69
N VAL A 316 -13.90 10.93 8.68
CA VAL A 316 -13.85 9.67 9.45
C VAL A 316 -12.52 9.55 10.17
N PRO A 317 -12.51 9.24 11.48
CA PRO A 317 -11.29 8.81 12.14
C PRO A 317 -10.68 7.59 11.45
N TRP A 318 -9.41 7.67 11.09
CA TRP A 318 -8.74 6.63 10.29
C TRP A 318 -8.89 5.22 10.88
N TRP A 319 -8.83 5.08 12.22
CA TRP A 319 -8.92 3.79 12.90
C TRP A 319 -10.31 3.13 12.88
N ARG A 320 -11.35 3.86 12.47
CA ARG A 320 -12.70 3.26 12.28
C ARG A 320 -12.84 2.55 10.94
N VAL A 321 -11.95 2.85 10.02
CA VAL A 321 -11.93 2.22 8.69
C VAL A 321 -10.82 1.19 8.60
N VAL A 322 -9.61 1.56 9.04
CA VAL A 322 -8.37 0.78 8.90
C VAL A 322 -8.06 -0.07 10.12
#